data_69933510613080ef01c5b27c4636face
#
_entry.id   69933510613080ef01c5b27c4636face
#
_cell.length_a   1.000
_cell.length_b   1.000
_cell.length_c   1.000
_cell.angle_alpha   90.00
_cell.angle_beta   90.00
_cell.angle_gamma   90.00
#
_symmetry.space_group_name_H-M   'P 1'
#
loop_
_entity.id
_entity.type
_entity.pdbx_description
1 polymer ?
#
loop_
_entity_poly.entity_id
_entity_poly.type
_entity_poly.pdbx_seq_one_letter_code
_entity_poly.pdbx_strand_id
1 'polypeptide(L)'
;RRSSDLPGIDVVLEETQFKQRIKDANLVVTGEGKMDKQTIYGKTPIGVAKVAKSYDIPVIAICGSLGKDYEVIYHHGIDSVFSIMERPCHLDEALKEGALHVKHTTTNIARLLQLKIEN
;
A
#
# COMPACT_ATOMS: atom_id res chain seq x y z
N ARG A 1 11.22 23.75 11.07
CA ARG A 1 11.84 22.81 10.15
C ARG A 1 11.44 23.13 8.71
N ARG A 2 12.38 23.11 7.82
CA ARG A 2 12.15 23.49 6.42
C ARG A 2 11.75 22.26 5.62
N SER A 3 10.74 22.42 4.74
CA SER A 3 10.27 21.32 3.90
C SER A 3 11.38 20.73 3.03
N SER A 4 12.34 21.55 2.61
CA SER A 4 13.46 21.10 1.77
C SER A 4 14.38 20.09 2.50
N ASP A 5 14.29 20.00 3.82
CA ASP A 5 15.10 19.09 4.62
C ASP A 5 14.43 17.72 4.79
N LEU A 6 13.21 17.55 4.25
CA LEU A 6 12.43 16.32 4.41
C LEU A 6 12.53 15.44 3.16
N PRO A 7 12.50 14.11 3.32
CA PRO A 7 12.25 13.22 2.19
C PRO A 7 10.92 13.58 1.51
N GLY A 8 10.83 13.39 0.21
CA GLY A 8 9.66 13.76 -0.56
C GLY A 8 8.34 13.26 0.00
N ILE A 9 8.30 12.00 0.48
CA ILE A 9 7.09 11.43 1.05
C ILE A 9 6.67 12.14 2.35
N ASP A 10 7.61 12.52 3.19
CA ASP A 10 7.29 13.23 4.43
C ASP A 10 6.69 14.60 4.15
N VAL A 11 7.18 15.29 3.13
CA VAL A 11 6.61 16.59 2.71
C VAL A 11 5.15 16.41 2.27
N VAL A 12 4.87 15.42 1.43
CA VAL A 12 3.51 15.15 0.97
C VAL A 12 2.59 14.80 2.13
N LEU A 13 3.04 13.96 3.06
CA LEU A 13 2.23 13.57 4.22
C LEU A 13 1.91 14.76 5.11
N GLU A 14 2.85 15.68 5.30
CA GLU A 14 2.60 16.89 6.09
C GLU A 14 1.61 17.83 5.41
N GLU A 15 1.79 18.08 4.11
CA GLU A 15 0.94 19.03 3.37
C GLU A 15 -0.50 18.53 3.23
N THR A 16 -0.72 17.24 3.12
CA THR A 16 -2.06 16.66 3.04
C THR A 16 -2.69 16.42 4.39
N GLN A 17 -1.98 16.69 5.48
CA GLN A 17 -2.44 16.44 6.84
C GLN A 17 -2.79 14.96 7.07
N PHE A 18 -2.07 14.07 6.40
CA PHE A 18 -2.32 12.65 6.46
C PHE A 18 -2.32 12.11 7.89
N LYS A 19 -1.35 12.55 8.70
CA LYS A 19 -1.22 12.12 10.10
C LYS A 19 -2.46 12.42 10.94
N GLN A 20 -3.12 13.54 10.66
CA GLN A 20 -4.33 13.92 11.38
C GLN A 20 -5.54 13.15 10.88
N ARG A 21 -5.60 12.88 9.59
CA ARG A 21 -6.74 12.18 8.98
C ARG A 21 -6.75 10.69 9.29
N ILE A 22 -5.57 10.10 9.46
CA ILE A 22 -5.44 8.65 9.60
C ILE A 22 -5.78 8.14 11.01
N LYS A 23 -5.64 8.96 12.04
CA LYS A 23 -5.73 8.49 13.42
C LYS A 23 -7.08 7.85 13.77
N ASP A 24 -8.14 8.18 13.05
CA ASP A 24 -9.47 7.59 13.27
C ASP A 24 -9.78 6.46 12.29
N ALA A 25 -8.84 6.10 11.44
CA ALA A 25 -9.04 5.04 10.47
C ALA A 25 -8.88 3.65 11.13
N ASN A 26 -9.59 2.68 10.60
CA ASN A 26 -9.47 1.28 11.04
C ASN A 26 -8.57 0.46 10.13
N LEU A 27 -8.29 0.96 8.95
CA LEU A 27 -7.49 0.28 7.93
C LEU A 27 -6.94 1.32 6.97
N VAL A 28 -5.71 1.14 6.56
CA VAL A 28 -5.09 1.95 5.51
C VAL A 28 -4.81 1.06 4.31
N VAL A 29 -5.22 1.51 3.13
CA VAL A 29 -4.90 0.84 1.87
C VAL A 29 -4.02 1.78 1.06
N THR A 30 -2.85 1.29 0.67
CA THR A 30 -1.93 2.05 -0.17
C THR A 30 -1.68 1.29 -1.47
N GLY A 31 -1.22 1.99 -2.49
CA GLY A 31 -1.00 1.40 -3.80
C GLY A 31 0.33 1.78 -4.40
N GLU A 32 0.86 0.91 -5.24
CA GLU A 32 2.10 1.13 -5.95
C GLU A 32 2.12 0.29 -7.23
N GLY A 33 2.85 0.74 -8.25
CA GLY A 33 2.96 -0.02 -9.49
C GLY A 33 3.69 -1.34 -9.32
N LYS A 34 4.78 -1.33 -8.58
CA LYS A 34 5.58 -2.53 -8.30
C LYS A 34 6.14 -2.47 -6.89
N MET A 35 6.11 -3.58 -6.20
CA MET A 35 6.72 -3.71 -4.88
C MET A 35 7.76 -4.84 -4.89
N ASP A 36 8.95 -4.53 -4.41
CA ASP A 36 10.07 -5.47 -4.32
C ASP A 36 10.96 -5.09 -3.14
N LYS A 37 12.17 -5.67 -3.08
CA LYS A 37 13.12 -5.37 -2.00
C LYS A 37 13.54 -3.91 -1.95
N GLN A 38 13.42 -3.16 -3.05
CA GLN A 38 13.78 -1.75 -3.10
C GLN A 38 12.72 -0.85 -2.48
N THR A 39 11.51 -1.34 -2.32
CA THR A 39 10.38 -0.58 -1.77
C THR A 39 10.66 -0.01 -0.39
N ILE A 40 11.50 -0.68 0.41
CA ILE A 40 11.83 -0.24 1.77
C ILE A 40 12.70 1.02 1.82
N TYR A 41 13.26 1.46 0.69
CA TYR A 41 14.20 2.59 0.64
C TYR A 41 13.50 3.91 0.31
N GLY A 42 12.55 4.33 1.15
CA GLY A 42 11.96 5.66 1.04
C GLY A 42 10.83 5.79 0.04
N LYS A 43 10.20 4.71 -0.35
CA LYS A 43 9.04 4.75 -1.24
C LYS A 43 7.78 5.11 -0.47
N THR A 44 6.80 5.64 -1.19
CA THR A 44 5.53 6.10 -0.61
C THR A 44 4.85 5.06 0.28
N PRO A 45 4.73 3.78 -0.10
CA PRO A 45 4.06 2.82 0.76
C PRO A 45 4.69 2.66 2.13
N ILE A 46 6.01 2.73 2.22
CA ILE A 46 6.71 2.60 3.51
C ILE A 46 6.48 3.84 4.38
N GLY A 47 6.47 5.03 3.78
CA GLY A 47 6.15 6.25 4.50
C GLY A 47 4.74 6.23 5.08
N VAL A 48 3.77 5.80 4.29
CA VAL A 48 2.37 5.64 4.71
C VAL A 48 2.27 4.62 5.84
N ALA A 49 2.90 3.46 5.68
CA ALA A 49 2.87 2.39 6.67
C ALA A 49 3.48 2.82 8.00
N LYS A 50 4.57 3.56 7.96
CA LYS A 50 5.22 4.07 9.17
C LYS A 50 4.27 4.95 9.98
N VAL A 51 3.54 5.85 9.32
CA VAL A 51 2.57 6.71 10.00
C VAL A 51 1.41 5.87 10.54
N ALA A 52 0.87 4.97 9.75
CA ALA A 52 -0.24 4.12 10.18
C ALA A 52 0.12 3.29 11.42
N LYS A 53 1.32 2.71 11.43
CA LYS A 53 1.78 1.90 12.56
C LYS A 53 1.98 2.72 13.82
N SER A 54 2.29 4.00 13.72
CA SER A 54 2.39 4.86 14.89
C SER A 54 1.04 5.02 15.61
N TYR A 55 -0.07 4.71 14.92
CA TYR A 55 -1.43 4.72 15.48
C TYR A 55 -2.03 3.31 15.59
N ASP A 56 -1.21 2.27 15.45
CA ASP A 56 -1.67 0.87 15.50
C ASP A 56 -2.73 0.54 14.46
N ILE A 57 -2.64 1.12 13.28
CA ILE A 57 -3.60 0.89 12.20
C ILE A 57 -3.03 -0.12 11.21
N PRO A 58 -3.78 -1.19 10.86
CA PRO A 58 -3.32 -2.15 9.85
C PRO A 58 -3.21 -1.53 8.47
N VAL A 59 -2.23 -2.00 7.69
CA VAL A 59 -1.93 -1.49 6.36
C VAL A 59 -1.94 -2.62 5.35
N ILE A 60 -2.71 -2.45 4.29
CA ILE A 60 -2.74 -3.34 3.14
C ILE A 60 -2.18 -2.57 1.94
N ALA A 61 -1.31 -3.20 1.18
CA ALA A 61 -0.81 -2.64 -0.06
C ALA A 61 -1.42 -3.37 -1.25
N ILE A 62 -1.74 -2.62 -2.30
CA ILE A 62 -2.18 -3.15 -3.58
C ILE A 62 -1.16 -2.70 -4.62
N CYS A 63 -0.65 -3.62 -5.41
CA CYS A 63 0.36 -3.30 -6.41
C CYS A 63 0.08 -3.95 -7.75
N GLY A 64 0.67 -3.40 -8.80
CA GLY A 64 0.56 -3.97 -10.13
C GLY A 64 1.32 -5.29 -10.23
N SER A 65 2.50 -5.37 -9.63
CA SER A 65 3.29 -6.59 -9.63
C SER A 65 4.15 -6.67 -8.38
N LEU A 66 4.51 -7.91 -8.02
CA LEU A 66 5.44 -8.20 -6.93
C LEU A 66 6.77 -8.65 -7.52
N GLY A 67 7.84 -7.99 -7.10
CA GLY A 67 9.18 -8.33 -7.54
C GLY A 67 9.91 -9.20 -6.54
N LYS A 68 11.19 -9.43 -6.82
CA LYS A 68 12.04 -10.30 -6.03
C LYS A 68 12.15 -9.78 -4.58
N ASP A 69 12.04 -10.71 -3.64
CA ASP A 69 12.22 -10.45 -2.21
C ASP A 69 11.27 -9.36 -1.66
N TYR A 70 10.08 -9.24 -2.23
CA TYR A 70 9.10 -8.27 -1.79
C TYR A 70 8.72 -8.46 -0.30
N GLU A 71 8.89 -9.66 0.25
CA GLU A 71 8.49 -10.00 1.62
C GLU A 71 9.17 -9.13 2.68
N VAL A 72 10.27 -8.46 2.33
CA VAL A 72 10.95 -7.54 3.26
C VAL A 72 10.03 -6.41 3.71
N ILE A 73 9.00 -6.07 2.92
CA ILE A 73 8.06 -4.99 3.26
C ILE A 73 7.26 -5.29 4.53
N TYR A 74 7.07 -6.56 4.86
CA TYR A 74 6.32 -6.93 6.07
C TYR A 74 7.01 -6.49 7.36
N HIS A 75 8.33 -6.31 7.31
CA HIS A 75 9.10 -5.82 8.46
C HIS A 75 9.07 -4.29 8.58
N HIS A 76 8.44 -3.61 7.63
CA HIS A 76 8.39 -2.15 7.57
C HIS A 76 6.97 -1.60 7.64
N GLY A 77 6.05 -2.38 8.20
CA GLY A 77 4.71 -1.89 8.52
C GLY A 77 3.61 -2.25 7.53
N ILE A 78 3.92 -2.94 6.44
CA ILE A 78 2.90 -3.45 5.52
C ILE A 78 2.45 -4.81 6.05
N ASP A 79 1.17 -4.93 6.39
CA ASP A 79 0.64 -6.18 6.96
C ASP A 79 0.31 -7.24 5.91
N SER A 80 -0.19 -6.81 4.76
CA SER A 80 -0.50 -7.69 3.64
C SER A 80 -0.35 -6.95 2.33
N VAL A 81 -0.01 -7.69 1.27
CA VAL A 81 0.12 -7.12 -0.06
C VAL A 81 -0.62 -7.99 -1.08
N PHE A 82 -1.25 -7.33 -2.04
CA PHE A 82 -2.02 -8.00 -3.10
C PHE A 82 -1.58 -7.48 -4.45
N SER A 83 -1.23 -8.40 -5.36
CA SER A 83 -1.03 -8.04 -6.76
C SER A 83 -2.37 -8.03 -7.47
N ILE A 84 -2.59 -7.04 -8.33
CA ILE A 84 -3.83 -6.96 -9.11
C ILE A 84 -3.81 -7.83 -10.35
N MET A 85 -2.68 -8.46 -10.66
CA MET A 85 -2.55 -9.30 -11.84
C MET A 85 -3.36 -10.59 -11.65
N GLU A 86 -4.43 -10.73 -12.41
CA GLU A 86 -5.34 -11.89 -12.31
C GLU A 86 -4.80 -13.10 -13.05
N ARG A 87 -3.95 -12.87 -14.06
CA ARG A 87 -3.32 -13.90 -14.89
C ARG A 87 -2.04 -13.35 -15.46
N PRO A 88 -1.07 -14.21 -15.84
CA PRO A 88 0.10 -13.74 -16.56
C PRO A 88 -0.31 -13.07 -17.86
N CYS A 89 0.23 -11.90 -18.14
CA CYS A 89 -0.06 -11.15 -19.36
C CYS A 89 1.10 -10.23 -19.69
N HIS A 90 1.08 -9.69 -20.91
CA HIS A 90 2.06 -8.68 -21.29
C HIS A 90 1.76 -7.35 -20.59
N LEU A 91 2.78 -6.53 -20.43
CA LEU A 91 2.69 -5.26 -19.73
C LEU A 91 1.61 -4.33 -20.31
N ASP A 92 1.52 -4.26 -21.64
CA ASP A 92 0.52 -3.41 -22.28
C ASP A 92 -0.92 -3.87 -22.00
N GLU A 93 -1.17 -5.17 -21.93
CA GLU A 93 -2.48 -5.69 -21.50
C GLU A 93 -2.76 -5.31 -20.03
N ALA A 94 -1.77 -5.47 -19.16
CA ALA A 94 -1.91 -5.12 -17.75
C ALA A 94 -2.22 -3.63 -17.59
N LEU A 95 -1.58 -2.76 -18.36
CA LEU A 95 -1.82 -1.33 -18.31
C LEU A 95 -3.22 -0.96 -18.81
N LYS A 96 -3.71 -1.63 -19.86
CA LYS A 96 -5.05 -1.38 -20.39
C LYS A 96 -6.15 -1.79 -19.43
N GLU A 97 -5.94 -2.88 -18.70
CA GLU A 97 -6.94 -3.46 -17.81
C GLU A 97 -6.71 -3.11 -16.33
N GLY A 98 -5.77 -2.19 -16.07
CA GLY A 98 -5.37 -1.87 -14.70
C GLY A 98 -6.53 -1.45 -13.81
N ALA A 99 -7.40 -0.56 -14.28
CA ALA A 99 -8.54 -0.09 -13.50
C ALA A 99 -9.50 -1.23 -13.14
N LEU A 100 -9.74 -2.15 -14.08
CA LEU A 100 -10.59 -3.31 -13.84
C LEU A 100 -9.96 -4.25 -12.82
N HIS A 101 -8.66 -4.50 -12.93
CA HIS A 101 -7.93 -5.36 -12.00
C HIS A 101 -7.93 -4.79 -10.59
N VAL A 102 -7.75 -3.48 -10.45
CA VAL A 102 -7.85 -2.81 -9.16
C VAL A 102 -9.24 -3.00 -8.57
N LYS A 103 -10.28 -2.83 -9.38
CA LYS A 103 -11.67 -3.03 -8.94
C LYS A 103 -11.89 -4.45 -8.44
N HIS A 104 -11.42 -5.47 -9.19
CA HIS A 104 -11.57 -6.87 -8.78
C HIS A 104 -10.84 -7.15 -7.47
N THR A 105 -9.61 -6.68 -7.35
CA THR A 105 -8.80 -6.90 -6.15
C THR A 105 -9.41 -6.23 -4.92
N THR A 106 -9.82 -4.97 -5.04
CA THR A 106 -10.42 -4.25 -3.93
C THR A 106 -11.76 -4.84 -3.52
N THR A 107 -12.55 -5.33 -4.48
CA THR A 107 -13.80 -6.03 -4.19
C THR A 107 -13.54 -7.28 -3.36
N ASN A 108 -12.54 -8.07 -3.74
CA ASN A 108 -12.18 -9.30 -3.00
C ASN A 108 -11.67 -8.98 -1.60
N ILE A 109 -10.88 -7.94 -1.45
CA ILE A 109 -10.41 -7.51 -0.14
C ILE A 109 -11.59 -7.07 0.73
N ALA A 110 -12.51 -6.27 0.19
CA ALA A 110 -13.68 -5.82 0.92
C ALA A 110 -14.55 -6.99 1.37
N ARG A 111 -14.75 -7.96 0.50
CA ARG A 111 -15.50 -9.17 0.84
C ARG A 111 -14.83 -9.97 1.94
N LEU A 112 -13.51 -10.10 1.89
CA LEU A 112 -12.73 -10.77 2.93
C LEU A 112 -12.91 -10.07 4.29
N LEU A 113 -12.85 -8.74 4.30
CA LEU A 113 -12.96 -7.95 5.53
C LEU A 113 -14.36 -8.01 6.15
N GLN A 114 -15.37 -8.39 5.37
CA GLN A 114 -16.74 -8.54 5.87
C GLN A 114 -16.98 -9.88 6.55
N LEU A 115 -16.07 -10.82 6.42
CA LEU A 115 -16.24 -12.14 7.04
C LEU A 115 -16.08 -12.01 8.56
N LYS A 116 -16.94 -12.74 9.28
CA LYS A 116 -16.80 -12.88 10.72
C LYS A 116 -16.01 -14.15 10.98
N ILE A 117 -14.81 -13.97 11.51
CA ILE A 117 -13.94 -15.09 11.82
C ILE A 117 -13.86 -15.20 13.33
N GLU A 118 -14.25 -16.36 13.85
CA GLU A 118 -14.13 -16.66 15.27
C GLU A 118 -12.79 -17.34 15.53
N ASN A 119 -12.07 -16.82 16.51
CA ASN A 119 -10.77 -17.39 16.91
C ASN A 119 -10.92 -18.26 18.15
#